data_fa1a2a794d2e151ce60beae48f54b3d0
#
_entry.id   fa1a2a794d2e151ce60beae48f54b3d0
#
_cell.length_a   1.000
_cell.length_b   1.000
_cell.length_c   1.000
_cell.angle_alpha   90.00
_cell.angle_beta   90.00
_cell.angle_gamma   90.00
#
_symmetry.space_group_name_H-M   'P 1'
#
loop_
_entity.id
_entity.type
_entity.pdbx_description
1 polymer ?
#
loop_
_entity_poly.entity_id
_entity_poly.type
_entity_poly.pdbx_seq_one_letter_code
_entity_poly.pdbx_strand_id
1 'polypeptide(L)'
;MEESYVKKTLVTILVVILLVLALGVAGAAGFFWYRNNHVFVDGDAYPVTTRSLDLTGEDISIAYYEELQKKLPDCGIRWMVPFHEGKYPNDTESLTVSALSLEDVEFIAKFFPNLKTLDATQCDDYDALAVADATLANCELKYYVYLGHPGHQPHYLSEDVRLAFGELLAGEPDYDFEELLNNLVYLPELKKLTLQNVAYSPEQVESLRAAYPEVEIAATVEVFGLEYDMAVTELDLSGITGTDAPMVVEQIRKLPDLTRVNLNPENGIGALSLEDVKTLMDAMPQVVFDFTFDFYGTKLSTADEEVHLKNVKIGDEGEATVRKTLDLLKNCKRFVLENCGISNEIMANIREDYRDQTKVVWRVSYGRGSTLTDAEIIRAVYDLVDDNCHNLVYCEDARFMDIGHNEWLDACDFVSGMKSLEYVIISGAPIKDLTPFQNCKNLRVLEAAFCEYIYSAEPLRHCTKLEWLNISYTHITDLSPLDDLNLVNLCAMYYPKSRVPQEEQDRFRALKPDCQINFVGSQPYGNVWRYDENGEYVPWYHLIRDVFRYEIFPATPNHVGWYLSEEEKAMAAEVQAAAEEAAAKRLTAAVAPQETGTGETVPEETTSETTAVE
;
A
#
# COMPACT_ATOMS: atom_id res chain seq x y z
N MET A 1 -93.77 87.54 -56.96
CA MET A 1 -93.63 86.09 -57.23
C MET A 1 -92.20 85.69 -57.33
N GLU A 2 -91.28 86.47 -57.77
CA GLU A 2 -89.83 86.14 -57.94
C GLU A 2 -89.07 85.94 -56.63
N GLU A 3 -89.33 86.75 -55.56
CA GLU A 3 -88.63 86.63 -54.28
C GLU A 3 -88.90 85.29 -53.53
N SER A 4 -90.08 84.76 -53.71
CA SER A 4 -90.47 83.47 -53.10
C SER A 4 -89.80 82.27 -53.79
N TYR A 5 -89.46 82.37 -55.10
CA TYR A 5 -88.79 81.31 -55.84
C TYR A 5 -87.35 81.24 -55.53
N VAL A 6 -86.66 82.42 -55.43
CA VAL A 6 -85.24 82.49 -55.08
C VAL A 6 -84.98 81.95 -53.63
N LYS A 7 -85.80 82.25 -52.65
CA LYS A 7 -85.70 81.69 -51.33
C LYS A 7 -85.89 80.17 -51.27
N LYS A 8 -86.87 79.65 -52.03
CA LYS A 8 -87.05 78.18 -52.11
C LYS A 8 -85.85 77.49 -52.77
N THR A 9 -85.32 78.08 -53.83
CA THR A 9 -84.15 77.53 -54.51
C THR A 9 -82.88 77.57 -53.63
N LEU A 10 -82.71 78.70 -52.90
CA LEU A 10 -81.58 78.80 -51.96
C LEU A 10 -81.68 77.80 -50.77
N VAL A 11 -82.86 77.60 -50.21
CA VAL A 11 -83.14 76.61 -49.20
C VAL A 11 -82.94 75.18 -49.75
N THR A 12 -83.36 74.90 -50.96
CA THR A 12 -83.13 73.58 -51.58
C THR A 12 -81.67 73.33 -51.83
N ILE A 13 -80.91 74.34 -52.32
CA ILE A 13 -79.43 74.21 -52.47
C ILE A 13 -78.79 74.02 -51.16
N LEU A 14 -79.15 74.77 -50.09
CA LEU A 14 -78.61 74.64 -48.77
C LEU A 14 -78.89 73.24 -48.18
N VAL A 15 -80.10 72.73 -48.34
CA VAL A 15 -80.49 71.36 -47.92
C VAL A 15 -79.69 70.31 -48.67
N VAL A 16 -79.49 70.49 -50.01
CA VAL A 16 -78.68 69.57 -50.82
C VAL A 16 -77.20 69.61 -50.35
N ILE A 17 -76.66 70.81 -50.13
CA ILE A 17 -75.29 70.93 -49.55
C ILE A 17 -75.18 70.29 -48.19
N LEU A 18 -76.13 70.51 -47.29
CA LEU A 18 -76.14 69.86 -45.98
C LEU A 18 -76.31 68.34 -46.10
N LEU A 19 -77.11 67.84 -46.99
CA LEU A 19 -77.24 66.43 -47.27
C LEU A 19 -75.94 65.83 -47.81
N VAL A 20 -75.30 66.53 -48.79
CA VAL A 20 -73.98 66.06 -49.30
C VAL A 20 -72.93 66.10 -48.25
N LEU A 21 -72.90 67.16 -47.41
CA LEU A 21 -71.99 67.22 -46.25
C LEU A 21 -72.30 66.12 -45.23
N ALA A 22 -73.60 65.92 -44.91
CA ALA A 22 -74.00 64.83 -44.00
C ALA A 22 -73.67 63.46 -44.54
N LEU A 23 -73.86 63.22 -45.85
CA LEU A 23 -73.43 62.00 -46.52
C LEU A 23 -71.90 61.85 -46.55
N GLY A 24 -71.16 62.96 -46.75
CA GLY A 24 -69.70 63.01 -46.68
C GLY A 24 -69.19 62.70 -45.29
N VAL A 25 -69.79 63.32 -44.24
CA VAL A 25 -69.47 63.05 -42.86
C VAL A 25 -69.84 61.60 -42.46
N ALA A 26 -71.03 61.13 -42.87
CA ALA A 26 -71.47 59.75 -42.65
C ALA A 26 -70.56 58.75 -43.39
N GLY A 27 -70.16 59.07 -44.60
CA GLY A 27 -69.22 58.26 -45.42
C GLY A 27 -67.81 58.22 -44.74
N ALA A 28 -67.34 59.41 -44.31
CA ALA A 28 -66.06 59.50 -43.58
C ALA A 28 -66.10 58.73 -42.22
N ALA A 29 -67.17 58.94 -41.46
CA ALA A 29 -67.38 58.22 -40.19
C ALA A 29 -67.49 56.69 -40.44
N GLY A 30 -68.21 56.29 -41.44
CA GLY A 30 -68.30 54.87 -41.84
C GLY A 30 -66.98 54.30 -42.30
N PHE A 31 -66.19 55.09 -43.06
CA PHE A 31 -64.85 54.70 -43.48
C PHE A 31 -63.90 54.59 -42.31
N PHE A 32 -63.93 55.58 -41.36
CA PHE A 32 -63.13 55.52 -40.15
C PHE A 32 -63.54 54.36 -39.23
N TRP A 33 -64.86 54.11 -39.06
CA TRP A 33 -65.37 52.97 -38.31
C TRP A 33 -64.92 51.63 -38.95
N TYR A 34 -65.05 51.50 -40.27
CA TYR A 34 -64.68 50.33 -41.05
C TYR A 34 -63.15 50.08 -40.86
N ARG A 35 -62.35 51.14 -41.05
CA ARG A 35 -60.90 51.08 -40.91
C ARG A 35 -60.46 50.70 -39.49
N ASN A 36 -61.16 51.18 -38.48
CA ASN A 36 -60.86 50.88 -37.09
C ASN A 36 -61.34 49.49 -36.68
N ASN A 37 -62.29 48.89 -37.30
CA ASN A 37 -62.83 47.57 -36.98
C ASN A 37 -62.41 46.47 -37.96
N HIS A 38 -61.51 46.80 -38.89
CA HIS A 38 -60.91 45.81 -39.81
C HIS A 38 -59.42 45.98 -39.89
N VAL A 39 -58.74 44.85 -40.00
CA VAL A 39 -57.32 44.75 -40.34
C VAL A 39 -57.18 44.35 -41.78
N PHE A 40 -56.32 44.99 -42.54
CA PHE A 40 -56.09 44.73 -43.93
C PHE A 40 -54.82 43.90 -44.10
N VAL A 41 -54.94 42.81 -44.79
CA VAL A 41 -53.85 41.92 -45.16
C VAL A 41 -53.93 41.65 -46.65
N ASP A 42 -52.94 42.00 -47.42
CA ASP A 42 -52.79 41.88 -48.87
C ASP A 42 -54.02 42.34 -49.65
N GLY A 43 -54.67 43.37 -49.16
CA GLY A 43 -55.89 43.96 -49.84
C GLY A 43 -57.21 43.43 -49.34
N ASP A 44 -57.22 42.34 -48.57
CA ASP A 44 -58.41 41.78 -47.94
C ASP A 44 -58.68 42.40 -46.59
N ALA A 45 -59.95 42.67 -46.24
CA ALA A 45 -60.32 43.29 -44.95
C ALA A 45 -60.92 42.25 -44.03
N TYR A 46 -60.27 42.08 -42.88
CA TYR A 46 -60.69 41.14 -41.83
C TYR A 46 -61.17 41.89 -40.59
N PRO A 47 -62.40 41.60 -40.10
CA PRO A 47 -62.86 42.19 -38.84
C PRO A 47 -61.93 41.95 -37.68
N VAL A 48 -61.79 42.93 -36.80
CA VAL A 48 -60.96 42.77 -35.55
C VAL A 48 -61.47 41.65 -34.62
N THR A 49 -62.68 41.13 -34.86
CA THR A 49 -63.27 39.98 -34.13
C THR A 49 -62.98 38.66 -34.81
N THR A 50 -62.16 38.64 -35.87
CA THR A 50 -61.73 37.42 -36.54
C THR A 50 -61.01 36.49 -35.56
N ARG A 51 -61.43 35.22 -35.50
CA ARG A 51 -60.88 34.21 -34.58
C ARG A 51 -59.89 33.29 -35.21
N SER A 52 -59.86 33.24 -36.55
CA SER A 52 -58.91 32.40 -37.29
C SER A 52 -58.56 33.06 -38.61
N LEU A 53 -57.29 33.10 -38.95
CA LEU A 53 -56.79 33.68 -40.18
C LEU A 53 -55.67 32.77 -40.73
N ASP A 54 -55.83 32.29 -41.97
CA ASP A 54 -54.78 31.49 -42.61
C ASP A 54 -54.06 32.36 -43.68
N LEU A 55 -52.79 32.64 -43.38
CA LEU A 55 -51.85 33.41 -44.17
C LEU A 55 -50.68 32.58 -44.67
N THR A 56 -50.83 31.26 -44.75
CA THR A 56 -49.73 30.37 -45.21
C THR A 56 -49.37 30.54 -46.66
N GLY A 57 -50.30 31.15 -47.47
CA GLY A 57 -50.08 31.52 -48.85
C GLY A 57 -49.37 32.86 -49.05
N GLU A 58 -49.23 33.66 -47.98
CA GLU A 58 -48.70 35.03 -48.03
C GLU A 58 -47.26 35.08 -47.52
N ASP A 59 -46.42 35.94 -48.11
CA ASP A 59 -45.05 36.15 -47.67
C ASP A 59 -44.98 37.32 -46.68
N ILE A 60 -45.29 37.08 -45.44
CA ILE A 60 -45.28 38.08 -44.35
C ILE A 60 -44.04 38.01 -43.49
N SER A 61 -43.58 39.18 -43.04
CA SER A 61 -42.44 39.28 -42.13
C SER A 61 -42.87 39.08 -40.69
N ILE A 62 -41.92 38.70 -39.84
CA ILE A 62 -42.11 38.57 -38.38
C ILE A 62 -42.71 39.87 -37.80
N ALA A 63 -42.14 41.04 -38.17
CA ALA A 63 -42.63 42.33 -37.68
C ALA A 63 -44.07 42.58 -38.06
N TYR A 64 -44.45 42.16 -39.26
CA TYR A 64 -45.84 42.31 -39.74
C TYR A 64 -46.78 41.33 -39.02
N TYR A 65 -46.36 40.09 -38.79
CA TYR A 65 -47.11 39.14 -37.97
C TYR A 65 -47.36 39.67 -36.57
N GLU A 66 -46.32 40.23 -35.90
CA GLU A 66 -46.43 40.80 -34.56
C GLU A 66 -47.38 42.03 -34.53
N GLU A 67 -47.39 42.82 -35.61
CA GLU A 67 -48.31 43.92 -35.71
C GLU A 67 -49.77 43.42 -35.91
N LEU A 68 -49.96 42.37 -36.71
CA LEU A 68 -51.27 41.73 -36.90
C LEU A 68 -51.75 41.11 -35.55
N GLN A 69 -50.92 40.42 -34.84
CA GLN A 69 -51.29 39.81 -33.58
C GLN A 69 -51.66 40.84 -32.51
N LYS A 70 -51.01 42.03 -32.50
CA LYS A 70 -51.45 43.18 -31.64
C LYS A 70 -52.83 43.72 -32.02
N LYS A 71 -53.15 43.72 -33.31
CA LYS A 71 -54.44 44.20 -33.80
C LYS A 71 -55.55 43.15 -33.69
N LEU A 72 -55.21 41.91 -33.72
CA LEU A 72 -56.06 40.74 -33.61
C LEU A 72 -55.67 39.83 -32.46
N PRO A 73 -55.76 40.30 -31.21
CA PRO A 73 -55.18 39.59 -30.05
C PRO A 73 -55.82 38.22 -29.80
N ASP A 74 -57.08 38.03 -30.20
CA ASP A 74 -57.84 36.77 -30.02
C ASP A 74 -57.88 35.90 -31.28
N CYS A 75 -57.14 36.27 -32.34
CA CYS A 75 -57.12 35.56 -33.60
C CYS A 75 -56.00 34.52 -33.65
N GLY A 76 -56.32 33.28 -33.88
CA GLY A 76 -55.34 32.27 -34.28
C GLY A 76 -54.83 32.52 -35.67
N ILE A 77 -53.68 33.11 -35.87
CA ILE A 77 -53.08 33.41 -37.16
C ILE A 77 -52.13 32.23 -37.49
N ARG A 78 -52.49 31.50 -38.55
CA ARG A 78 -51.69 30.50 -39.21
C ARG A 78 -50.88 31.16 -40.32
N TRP A 79 -49.53 31.03 -40.28
CA TRP A 79 -48.63 31.67 -41.24
C TRP A 79 -47.33 30.89 -41.41
N MET A 80 -46.55 31.24 -42.44
CA MET A 80 -45.22 30.63 -42.68
C MET A 80 -44.15 31.41 -41.93
N VAL A 81 -43.64 30.84 -40.86
CA VAL A 81 -42.54 31.39 -40.03
C VAL A 81 -41.21 31.21 -40.77
N PRO A 82 -40.50 32.29 -41.07
CA PRO A 82 -39.14 32.19 -41.57
C PRO A 82 -38.20 31.75 -40.44
N PHE A 83 -37.56 30.60 -40.61
CA PHE A 83 -36.61 30.08 -39.62
C PHE A 83 -35.44 29.41 -40.33
N HIS A 84 -34.23 29.87 -40.06
CA HIS A 84 -33.01 29.55 -40.80
C HIS A 84 -33.22 29.74 -42.32
N GLU A 85 -32.85 28.76 -43.14
CA GLU A 85 -33.03 28.84 -44.60
C GLU A 85 -34.41 28.43 -45.08
N GLY A 86 -35.33 28.06 -44.17
CA GLY A 86 -36.65 27.54 -44.48
C GLY A 86 -37.81 28.45 -44.05
N LYS A 87 -39.03 28.07 -44.45
CA LYS A 87 -40.27 28.62 -43.93
C LYS A 87 -41.17 27.46 -43.53
N TYR A 88 -41.74 27.55 -42.32
CA TYR A 88 -42.54 26.48 -41.73
C TYR A 88 -43.85 27.03 -41.19
N PRO A 89 -44.97 26.31 -41.36
CA PRO A 89 -46.19 26.72 -40.69
C PRO A 89 -46.01 26.84 -39.17
N ASN A 90 -46.52 27.91 -38.55
CA ASN A 90 -46.40 28.12 -37.12
C ASN A 90 -47.16 27.07 -36.27
N ASP A 91 -48.04 26.29 -36.88
CA ASP A 91 -48.75 25.16 -36.26
C ASP A 91 -48.09 23.80 -36.55
N THR A 92 -46.84 23.82 -37.05
CA THR A 92 -46.08 22.57 -37.30
C THR A 92 -45.88 21.81 -35.99
N GLU A 93 -46.04 20.48 -36.05
CA GLU A 93 -45.85 19.58 -34.91
C GLU A 93 -44.44 18.99 -34.88
N SER A 94 -43.66 19.11 -35.95
CA SER A 94 -42.30 18.58 -36.04
C SER A 94 -41.39 19.53 -36.78
N LEU A 95 -40.20 19.76 -36.24
CA LEU A 95 -39.16 20.59 -36.84
C LEU A 95 -37.83 19.84 -36.80
N THR A 96 -37.06 19.93 -37.88
CA THR A 96 -35.69 19.41 -37.96
C THR A 96 -34.72 20.57 -38.12
N VAL A 97 -33.69 20.62 -37.30
CA VAL A 97 -32.65 21.67 -37.30
C VAL A 97 -31.27 21.06 -37.46
N SER A 98 -30.41 21.74 -38.21
CA SER A 98 -28.99 21.35 -38.38
C SER A 98 -28.03 22.15 -37.49
N ALA A 99 -28.53 23.25 -36.93
CA ALA A 99 -27.86 24.04 -35.89
C ALA A 99 -28.93 24.63 -34.97
N LEU A 100 -28.58 24.83 -33.71
CA LEU A 100 -29.48 25.42 -32.72
C LEU A 100 -28.66 26.33 -31.83
N SER A 101 -29.06 27.59 -31.70
CA SER A 101 -28.51 28.55 -30.76
C SER A 101 -29.50 28.88 -29.64
N LEU A 102 -29.07 29.55 -28.58
CA LEU A 102 -29.97 30.04 -27.53
C LEU A 102 -31.05 30.96 -28.06
N GLU A 103 -30.72 31.82 -29.06
CA GLU A 103 -31.69 32.70 -29.73
C GLU A 103 -32.73 31.88 -30.51
N ASP A 104 -32.31 30.79 -31.14
CA ASP A 104 -33.22 29.87 -31.85
C ASP A 104 -34.19 29.18 -30.90
N VAL A 105 -33.77 28.82 -29.70
CA VAL A 105 -34.64 28.20 -28.68
C VAL A 105 -35.76 29.17 -28.28
N GLU A 106 -35.41 30.44 -28.00
CA GLU A 106 -36.39 31.47 -27.67
C GLU A 106 -37.34 31.73 -28.85
N PHE A 107 -36.82 31.72 -30.09
CA PHE A 107 -37.58 31.88 -31.32
C PHE A 107 -38.57 30.72 -31.50
N ILE A 108 -38.12 29.47 -31.38
CA ILE A 108 -38.95 28.28 -31.49
C ILE A 108 -40.08 28.31 -30.46
N ALA A 109 -39.77 28.59 -29.20
CA ALA A 109 -40.75 28.67 -28.12
C ALA A 109 -41.83 29.72 -28.40
N LYS A 110 -41.48 30.83 -29.07
CA LYS A 110 -42.37 31.93 -29.37
C LYS A 110 -43.26 31.69 -30.60
N PHE A 111 -42.69 31.12 -31.67
CA PHE A 111 -43.34 31.07 -32.96
C PHE A 111 -43.88 29.69 -33.38
N PHE A 112 -43.51 28.60 -32.63
CA PHE A 112 -44.00 27.24 -32.90
C PHE A 112 -44.72 26.62 -31.69
N PRO A 113 -45.82 27.21 -31.22
CA PRO A 113 -46.47 26.82 -29.96
C PRO A 113 -47.06 25.39 -29.96
N ASN A 114 -47.19 24.75 -31.14
CA ASN A 114 -47.74 23.41 -31.30
C ASN A 114 -46.66 22.35 -31.56
N LEU A 115 -45.39 22.72 -31.43
CA LEU A 115 -44.29 21.81 -31.70
C LEU A 115 -44.31 20.66 -30.70
N LYS A 116 -44.31 19.40 -31.19
CA LYS A 116 -44.29 18.17 -30.41
C LYS A 116 -42.97 17.43 -30.51
N THR A 117 -42.23 17.64 -31.62
CA THR A 117 -40.95 16.98 -31.87
C THR A 117 -39.96 17.97 -32.46
N LEU A 118 -38.80 18.12 -31.84
CA LEU A 118 -37.65 18.85 -32.38
C LEU A 118 -36.51 17.85 -32.63
N ASP A 119 -36.23 17.59 -33.90
CA ASP A 119 -35.10 16.77 -34.33
C ASP A 119 -33.87 17.67 -34.49
N ALA A 120 -32.96 17.57 -33.52
CA ALA A 120 -31.71 18.30 -33.47
C ALA A 120 -30.50 17.34 -33.50
N THR A 121 -30.65 16.19 -34.14
CA THR A 121 -29.61 15.14 -34.22
C THR A 121 -28.34 15.57 -34.96
N GLN A 122 -28.37 16.71 -35.65
CA GLN A 122 -27.23 17.30 -36.35
C GLN A 122 -26.60 18.49 -35.59
N CYS A 123 -27.13 18.82 -34.39
CA CYS A 123 -26.66 19.96 -33.59
C CYS A 123 -25.61 19.51 -32.58
N ASP A 124 -24.65 20.38 -32.34
CA ASP A 124 -23.49 20.19 -31.43
C ASP A 124 -23.35 21.27 -30.35
N ASP A 125 -24.25 22.26 -30.34
CA ASP A 125 -24.35 23.24 -29.23
C ASP A 125 -25.20 22.65 -28.10
N TYR A 126 -24.53 21.90 -27.21
CA TYR A 126 -25.20 21.21 -26.09
C TYR A 126 -25.81 22.17 -25.06
N ASP A 127 -25.25 23.37 -24.89
CA ASP A 127 -25.81 24.39 -24.00
C ASP A 127 -27.19 24.86 -24.54
N ALA A 128 -27.27 25.12 -25.82
CA ALA A 128 -28.55 25.47 -26.46
C ALA A 128 -29.55 24.30 -26.41
N LEU A 129 -29.09 23.07 -26.61
CA LEU A 129 -29.91 21.85 -26.50
C LEU A 129 -30.47 21.63 -25.10
N ALA A 130 -29.65 21.83 -24.07
CA ALA A 130 -30.09 21.72 -22.69
C ALA A 130 -31.12 22.78 -22.31
N VAL A 131 -30.95 24.03 -22.80
CA VAL A 131 -31.96 25.10 -22.65
C VAL A 131 -33.22 24.77 -23.41
N ALA A 132 -33.11 24.17 -24.59
CA ALA A 132 -34.27 23.73 -25.39
C ALA A 132 -35.11 22.67 -24.63
N ASP A 133 -34.47 21.69 -24.02
CA ASP A 133 -35.12 20.65 -23.21
C ASP A 133 -35.92 21.27 -22.05
N ALA A 134 -35.30 22.23 -21.34
CA ALA A 134 -35.95 22.93 -20.23
C ALA A 134 -37.08 23.88 -20.66
N THR A 135 -36.96 24.53 -21.85
CA THR A 135 -37.86 25.57 -22.31
C THR A 135 -39.05 24.99 -23.08
N LEU A 136 -38.80 23.93 -23.85
CA LEU A 136 -39.82 23.30 -24.73
C LEU A 136 -40.43 22.05 -24.05
N ALA A 137 -40.87 22.18 -22.81
CA ALA A 137 -41.28 21.07 -21.93
C ALA A 137 -42.35 20.10 -22.49
N ASN A 138 -43.11 20.50 -23.54
CA ASN A 138 -44.10 19.65 -24.20
C ASN A 138 -43.63 19.12 -25.57
N CYS A 139 -42.35 19.33 -25.87
CA CYS A 139 -41.74 18.93 -27.16
C CYS A 139 -40.74 17.79 -26.88
N GLU A 140 -40.88 16.69 -27.61
CA GLU A 140 -39.88 15.62 -27.62
C GLU A 140 -38.65 16.10 -28.38
N LEU A 141 -37.55 16.35 -27.64
CA LEU A 141 -36.28 16.74 -28.22
C LEU A 141 -35.49 15.48 -28.59
N LYS A 142 -34.86 15.48 -29.78
CA LYS A 142 -34.00 14.37 -30.22
C LYS A 142 -32.61 14.87 -30.54
N TYR A 143 -31.65 14.48 -29.74
CA TYR A 143 -30.23 14.70 -30.02
C TYR A 143 -29.36 13.61 -29.39
N TYR A 144 -28.11 13.55 -29.86
CA TYR A 144 -27.09 12.64 -29.36
C TYR A 144 -25.93 13.44 -28.80
N VAL A 145 -25.33 12.94 -27.70
CA VAL A 145 -24.20 13.58 -27.08
C VAL A 145 -22.92 12.90 -27.55
N TYR A 146 -22.00 13.68 -28.11
CA TYR A 146 -20.67 13.20 -28.51
C TYR A 146 -19.78 12.97 -27.28
N LEU A 147 -19.27 11.76 -27.12
CA LEU A 147 -18.45 11.37 -25.97
C LEU A 147 -17.01 11.06 -26.37
N GLY A 148 -16.39 11.95 -27.12
CA GLY A 148 -14.98 11.89 -27.43
C GLY A 148 -14.57 10.96 -28.58
N HIS A 149 -15.54 10.26 -29.23
CA HIS A 149 -15.29 9.45 -30.42
C HIS A 149 -16.56 9.35 -31.28
N PRO A 150 -16.46 9.36 -32.61
CA PRO A 150 -17.65 9.32 -33.52
C PRO A 150 -18.58 8.13 -33.31
N GLY A 151 -18.05 7.01 -32.81
CA GLY A 151 -18.85 5.81 -32.46
C GLY A 151 -19.55 5.90 -31.10
N HIS A 152 -19.31 6.94 -30.31
CA HIS A 152 -19.80 7.10 -28.95
C HIS A 152 -20.71 8.31 -28.83
N GLN A 153 -21.92 8.16 -29.34
CA GLN A 153 -22.93 9.22 -29.35
C GLN A 153 -24.28 8.67 -28.84
N PRO A 154 -24.45 8.53 -27.52
CA PRO A 154 -25.70 8.09 -26.92
C PRO A 154 -26.77 9.16 -27.05
N HIS A 155 -28.04 8.72 -27.03
CA HIS A 155 -29.19 9.63 -26.88
C HIS A 155 -29.12 10.33 -25.52
N TYR A 156 -29.48 11.62 -25.46
CA TYR A 156 -29.31 12.43 -24.24
C TYR A 156 -30.07 11.91 -22.99
N LEU A 157 -31.18 11.17 -23.18
CA LEU A 157 -31.94 10.52 -22.10
C LEU A 157 -31.45 9.10 -21.77
N SER A 158 -30.26 8.72 -22.21
CA SER A 158 -29.74 7.39 -21.92
C SER A 158 -29.40 7.25 -20.44
N GLU A 159 -29.96 6.22 -19.77
CA GLU A 159 -29.69 5.91 -18.36
C GLU A 159 -28.46 5.03 -18.20
N ASP A 160 -28.14 4.20 -19.18
CA ASP A 160 -27.00 3.26 -19.19
C ASP A 160 -26.26 3.41 -20.52
N VAL A 161 -25.00 3.80 -20.44
CA VAL A 161 -24.13 4.02 -21.59
C VAL A 161 -22.93 3.09 -21.49
N ARG A 162 -22.67 2.36 -22.60
CA ARG A 162 -21.49 1.50 -22.73
C ARG A 162 -20.64 2.01 -23.88
N LEU A 163 -19.43 2.42 -23.57
CA LEU A 163 -18.41 2.83 -24.52
C LEU A 163 -17.40 1.70 -24.69
N ALA A 164 -17.38 1.06 -25.86
CA ALA A 164 -16.44 -0.01 -26.18
C ALA A 164 -15.25 0.56 -26.95
N PHE A 165 -14.09 0.58 -26.32
CA PHE A 165 -12.84 1.01 -26.93
C PHE A 165 -12.22 -0.21 -27.65
N GLY A 166 -12.24 -0.19 -28.97
CA GLY A 166 -11.59 -1.20 -29.80
C GLY A 166 -10.15 -0.82 -30.15
N GLU A 167 -9.48 -1.69 -30.90
CA GLU A 167 -8.24 -1.28 -31.58
C GLU A 167 -8.60 -0.21 -32.62
N LEU A 168 -7.96 0.96 -32.50
CA LEU A 168 -8.10 2.03 -33.49
C LEU A 168 -7.57 1.56 -34.84
N LEU A 169 -8.38 1.65 -35.85
CA LEU A 169 -7.93 1.39 -37.22
C LEU A 169 -7.04 2.55 -37.70
N ALA A 170 -6.12 2.27 -38.59
CA ALA A 170 -5.19 3.29 -39.09
C ALA A 170 -5.97 4.44 -39.75
N GLY A 171 -5.90 5.63 -39.11
CA GLY A 171 -6.56 6.84 -39.57
C GLY A 171 -7.84 7.21 -38.82
N GLU A 172 -8.26 6.43 -37.83
CA GLU A 172 -9.31 6.84 -36.89
C GLU A 172 -8.76 7.84 -35.87
N PRO A 173 -9.58 8.81 -35.41
CA PRO A 173 -9.18 9.74 -34.36
C PRO A 173 -8.99 9.01 -33.04
N ASP A 174 -8.06 9.50 -32.23
CA ASP A 174 -7.89 9.04 -30.85
C ASP A 174 -9.15 9.34 -30.02
N TYR A 175 -9.33 8.60 -28.93
CA TYR A 175 -10.39 8.85 -27.97
C TYR A 175 -10.09 10.11 -27.16
N ASP A 176 -10.96 11.12 -27.27
CA ASP A 176 -10.80 12.40 -26.59
C ASP A 176 -11.43 12.35 -25.19
N PHE A 177 -10.56 12.32 -24.18
CA PHE A 177 -10.97 12.29 -22.78
C PHE A 177 -11.64 13.59 -22.33
N GLU A 178 -11.15 14.74 -22.78
CA GLU A 178 -11.69 16.04 -22.38
C GLU A 178 -13.13 16.22 -22.90
N GLU A 179 -13.39 15.78 -24.12
CA GLU A 179 -14.74 15.76 -24.68
C GLU A 179 -15.68 14.82 -23.90
N LEU A 180 -15.19 13.63 -23.52
CA LEU A 180 -15.96 12.74 -22.65
C LEU A 180 -16.27 13.42 -21.30
N LEU A 181 -15.25 13.96 -20.63
CA LEU A 181 -15.38 14.57 -19.31
C LEU A 181 -16.33 15.76 -19.32
N ASN A 182 -16.25 16.61 -20.36
CA ASN A 182 -17.05 17.82 -20.44
C ASN A 182 -18.50 17.55 -20.88
N ASN A 183 -18.72 16.53 -21.71
CA ASN A 183 -20.04 16.32 -22.34
C ASN A 183 -20.97 15.39 -21.56
N LEU A 184 -20.47 14.64 -20.55
CA LEU A 184 -21.32 13.78 -19.72
C LEU A 184 -22.43 14.56 -18.98
N VAL A 185 -22.22 15.83 -18.68
CA VAL A 185 -23.22 16.69 -18.03
C VAL A 185 -24.52 16.85 -18.88
N TYR A 186 -24.43 16.64 -20.19
CA TYR A 186 -25.56 16.72 -21.12
C TYR A 186 -26.35 15.40 -21.25
N LEU A 187 -26.05 14.42 -20.36
CA LEU A 187 -26.83 13.19 -20.21
C LEU A 187 -27.53 13.20 -18.82
N PRO A 188 -28.61 13.97 -18.66
CA PRO A 188 -29.21 14.23 -17.34
C PRO A 188 -29.79 13.00 -16.65
N GLU A 189 -30.13 11.94 -17.40
CA GLU A 189 -30.70 10.70 -16.87
C GLU A 189 -29.66 9.59 -16.67
N LEU A 190 -28.37 9.88 -16.92
CA LEU A 190 -27.31 8.88 -16.86
C LEU A 190 -27.10 8.37 -15.43
N LYS A 191 -27.25 7.05 -15.24
CA LYS A 191 -27.02 6.34 -13.98
C LYS A 191 -25.78 5.47 -14.00
N LYS A 192 -25.45 4.94 -15.20
CA LYS A 192 -24.33 4.02 -15.38
C LYS A 192 -23.56 4.31 -16.65
N LEU A 193 -22.24 4.40 -16.51
CA LEU A 193 -21.29 4.47 -17.61
C LEU A 193 -20.31 3.29 -17.53
N THR A 194 -20.30 2.45 -18.53
CA THR A 194 -19.34 1.35 -18.67
C THR A 194 -18.32 1.67 -19.75
N LEU A 195 -17.05 1.79 -19.35
CA LEU A 195 -15.91 1.95 -20.25
C LEU A 195 -15.27 0.58 -20.48
N GLN A 196 -15.55 -0.05 -21.60
CA GLN A 196 -15.05 -1.39 -21.92
C GLN A 196 -13.76 -1.29 -22.73
N ASN A 197 -12.70 -2.02 -22.31
CA ASN A 197 -11.36 -1.95 -22.89
C ASN A 197 -10.82 -0.51 -22.89
N VAL A 198 -10.96 0.16 -21.77
CA VAL A 198 -10.70 1.59 -21.63
C VAL A 198 -9.29 1.98 -22.09
N ALA A 199 -9.19 3.04 -22.89
CA ALA A 199 -7.93 3.61 -23.34
C ALA A 199 -7.39 4.70 -22.42
N TYR A 200 -8.15 5.10 -21.39
CA TYR A 200 -7.79 6.17 -20.46
C TYR A 200 -6.93 5.63 -19.31
N SER A 201 -6.10 6.51 -18.75
CA SER A 201 -5.32 6.18 -17.57
C SER A 201 -6.19 6.02 -16.30
N PRO A 202 -5.71 5.34 -15.26
CA PRO A 202 -6.42 5.23 -13.97
C PRO A 202 -6.80 6.60 -13.40
N GLU A 203 -5.88 7.58 -13.50
CA GLU A 203 -6.09 8.94 -13.00
C GLU A 203 -7.21 9.65 -13.76
N GLN A 204 -7.32 9.41 -15.08
CA GLN A 204 -8.41 9.93 -15.91
C GLN A 204 -9.75 9.30 -15.49
N VAL A 205 -9.79 7.99 -15.27
CA VAL A 205 -11.01 7.31 -14.79
C VAL A 205 -11.43 7.83 -13.41
N GLU A 206 -10.48 8.04 -12.49
CA GLU A 206 -10.77 8.62 -11.18
C GLU A 206 -11.26 10.08 -11.28
N SER A 207 -10.76 10.87 -12.24
CA SER A 207 -11.25 12.23 -12.45
C SER A 207 -12.69 12.24 -12.97
N LEU A 208 -13.09 11.28 -13.80
CA LEU A 208 -14.49 11.07 -14.19
C LEU A 208 -15.38 10.75 -12.99
N ARG A 209 -14.95 9.80 -12.14
CA ARG A 209 -15.67 9.43 -10.91
C ARG A 209 -15.84 10.60 -9.97
N ALA A 210 -14.80 11.41 -9.82
CA ALA A 210 -14.84 12.61 -9.00
C ALA A 210 -15.76 13.71 -9.53
N ALA A 211 -15.82 13.87 -10.88
CA ALA A 211 -16.67 14.86 -11.52
C ALA A 211 -18.16 14.45 -11.51
N TYR A 212 -18.42 13.15 -11.56
CA TYR A 212 -19.80 12.60 -11.66
C TYR A 212 -20.08 11.56 -10.56
N PRO A 213 -20.12 11.95 -9.29
CA PRO A 213 -20.24 11.02 -8.15
C PRO A 213 -21.57 10.28 -8.07
N GLU A 214 -22.62 10.77 -8.76
CA GLU A 214 -23.94 10.13 -8.80
C GLU A 214 -24.05 9.08 -9.93
N VAL A 215 -23.04 8.98 -10.81
CA VAL A 215 -23.01 8.02 -11.92
C VAL A 215 -22.12 6.83 -11.53
N GLU A 216 -22.63 5.61 -11.64
CA GLU A 216 -21.83 4.39 -11.52
C GLU A 216 -20.88 4.27 -12.71
N ILE A 217 -19.59 4.58 -12.53
CA ILE A 217 -18.59 4.48 -13.59
C ILE A 217 -17.77 3.20 -13.41
N ALA A 218 -18.04 2.20 -14.25
CA ALA A 218 -17.29 0.97 -14.38
C ALA A 218 -16.30 1.08 -15.54
N ALA A 219 -15.02 0.75 -15.27
CA ALA A 219 -13.99 0.71 -16.31
C ALA A 219 -13.44 -0.71 -16.42
N THR A 220 -13.52 -1.31 -17.60
CA THR A 220 -13.08 -2.69 -17.82
C THR A 220 -11.98 -2.76 -18.86
N VAL A 221 -11.13 -3.79 -18.72
CA VAL A 221 -10.07 -4.11 -19.67
C VAL A 221 -10.11 -5.59 -20.04
N GLU A 222 -9.68 -5.92 -21.24
CA GLU A 222 -9.52 -7.29 -21.66
C GLU A 222 -8.13 -7.81 -21.29
N VAL A 223 -8.12 -8.90 -20.50
CA VAL A 223 -6.92 -9.63 -20.09
C VAL A 223 -7.10 -11.09 -20.48
N PHE A 224 -6.25 -11.63 -21.34
CA PHE A 224 -6.35 -13.00 -21.87
C PHE A 224 -7.71 -13.36 -22.48
N GLY A 225 -8.38 -12.40 -23.16
CA GLY A 225 -9.69 -12.60 -23.78
C GLY A 225 -10.88 -12.61 -22.80
N LEU A 226 -10.65 -12.26 -21.55
CA LEU A 226 -11.68 -12.09 -20.51
C LEU A 226 -11.73 -10.63 -20.07
N GLU A 227 -12.95 -10.16 -19.84
CA GLU A 227 -13.19 -8.78 -19.39
C GLU A 227 -13.09 -8.70 -17.87
N TYR A 228 -12.24 -7.78 -17.35
CA TYR A 228 -12.05 -7.51 -15.92
C TYR A 228 -12.27 -6.03 -15.63
N ASP A 229 -12.82 -5.73 -14.44
CA ASP A 229 -12.83 -4.37 -13.91
C ASP A 229 -11.40 -3.89 -13.66
N MET A 230 -11.08 -2.64 -14.03
CA MET A 230 -9.76 -2.04 -13.78
C MET A 230 -9.42 -1.95 -12.29
N ALA A 231 -10.43 -1.86 -11.42
CA ALA A 231 -10.26 -1.85 -9.96
C ALA A 231 -10.05 -3.23 -9.35
N VAL A 232 -9.88 -4.28 -10.17
CA VAL A 232 -9.58 -5.63 -9.67
C VAL A 232 -8.23 -5.62 -8.96
N THR A 233 -8.26 -6.04 -7.70
CA THR A 233 -7.07 -6.15 -6.84
C THR A 233 -6.47 -7.55 -6.81
N GLU A 234 -7.23 -8.57 -7.19
CA GLU A 234 -6.81 -9.97 -7.21
C GLU A 234 -7.18 -10.63 -8.53
N LEU A 235 -6.26 -11.39 -9.11
CA LEU A 235 -6.44 -12.09 -10.37
C LEU A 235 -6.11 -13.57 -10.22
N ASP A 236 -7.01 -14.45 -10.69
CA ASP A 236 -6.76 -15.88 -10.75
C ASP A 236 -6.23 -16.29 -12.14
N LEU A 237 -4.95 -16.65 -12.17
CA LEU A 237 -4.26 -17.21 -13.33
C LEU A 237 -3.84 -18.67 -13.10
N SER A 238 -4.55 -19.40 -12.23
CA SER A 238 -4.26 -20.79 -11.86
C SER A 238 -4.26 -21.77 -13.04
N GLY A 239 -4.94 -21.42 -14.12
CA GLY A 239 -4.97 -22.20 -15.36
C GLY A 239 -3.81 -21.92 -16.34
N ILE A 240 -2.90 -21.00 -16.01
CA ILE A 240 -1.81 -20.62 -16.92
C ILE A 240 -0.76 -21.72 -17.00
N THR A 241 -0.36 -22.11 -18.20
CA THR A 241 0.62 -23.18 -18.44
C THR A 241 1.60 -22.78 -19.52
N GLY A 242 2.90 -22.82 -19.22
CA GLY A 242 3.97 -22.73 -20.20
C GLY A 242 3.95 -21.48 -21.09
N THR A 243 3.60 -20.34 -20.53
CA THR A 243 3.43 -19.08 -21.26
C THR A 243 4.72 -18.25 -21.27
N ASP A 244 4.77 -17.34 -22.23
CA ASP A 244 5.76 -16.27 -22.30
C ASP A 244 5.52 -15.27 -21.15
N ALA A 245 6.39 -15.27 -20.16
CA ALA A 245 6.28 -14.37 -19.00
C ALA A 245 6.19 -12.87 -19.38
N PRO A 246 6.95 -12.34 -20.37
CA PRO A 246 6.75 -10.98 -20.86
C PRO A 246 5.34 -10.70 -21.37
N MET A 247 4.71 -11.63 -22.08
CA MET A 247 3.33 -11.48 -22.53
C MET A 247 2.35 -11.43 -21.33
N VAL A 248 2.58 -12.27 -20.32
CA VAL A 248 1.75 -12.23 -19.10
C VAL A 248 1.85 -10.86 -18.42
N VAL A 249 3.06 -10.33 -18.29
CA VAL A 249 3.30 -8.97 -17.71
C VAL A 249 2.55 -7.91 -18.50
N GLU A 250 2.60 -7.95 -19.84
CA GLU A 250 1.90 -6.99 -20.70
C GLU A 250 0.37 -7.03 -20.45
N GLN A 251 -0.19 -8.22 -20.35
CA GLN A 251 -1.63 -8.38 -20.12
C GLN A 251 -2.06 -7.88 -18.73
N ILE A 252 -1.36 -8.29 -17.65
CA ILE A 252 -1.76 -7.92 -16.29
C ILE A 252 -1.44 -6.47 -15.92
N ARG A 253 -0.54 -5.78 -16.65
CA ARG A 253 -0.30 -4.33 -16.50
C ARG A 253 -1.51 -3.47 -16.84
N LYS A 254 -2.48 -4.01 -17.58
CA LYS A 254 -3.74 -3.33 -17.86
C LYS A 254 -4.63 -3.16 -16.61
N LEU A 255 -4.30 -3.85 -15.51
CA LEU A 255 -4.99 -3.81 -14.22
C LEU A 255 -4.16 -3.00 -13.21
N PRO A 256 -4.37 -1.69 -13.11
CA PRO A 256 -3.50 -0.79 -12.33
C PRO A 256 -3.55 -1.04 -10.83
N ASP A 257 -4.70 -1.48 -10.29
CA ASP A 257 -4.93 -1.72 -8.87
C ASP A 257 -4.61 -3.15 -8.45
N LEU A 258 -4.03 -3.94 -9.36
CA LEU A 258 -3.70 -5.34 -9.10
C LEU A 258 -2.61 -5.43 -8.03
N THR A 259 -2.94 -6.09 -6.92
CA THR A 259 -2.02 -6.33 -5.79
C THR A 259 -1.67 -7.81 -5.62
N ARG A 260 -2.49 -8.72 -6.16
CA ARG A 260 -2.31 -10.17 -5.97
C ARG A 260 -2.68 -10.97 -7.20
N VAL A 261 -1.86 -11.96 -7.52
CA VAL A 261 -2.11 -12.92 -8.61
C VAL A 261 -1.95 -14.34 -8.08
N ASN A 262 -2.98 -15.16 -8.21
CA ASN A 262 -2.90 -16.59 -7.93
C ASN A 262 -2.43 -17.36 -9.17
N LEU A 263 -1.30 -18.05 -9.04
CA LEU A 263 -0.72 -18.91 -10.07
C LEU A 263 -0.87 -20.41 -9.76
N ASN A 264 -1.56 -20.76 -8.66
CA ASN A 264 -1.69 -22.14 -8.20
C ASN A 264 -3.00 -22.76 -8.68
N PRO A 265 -3.00 -23.94 -9.28
CA PRO A 265 -4.22 -24.73 -9.47
C PRO A 265 -4.78 -25.16 -8.10
N GLU A 266 -6.09 -25.42 -8.04
CA GLU A 266 -6.89 -25.61 -6.80
C GLU A 266 -6.27 -26.61 -5.78
N ASN A 267 -5.45 -27.56 -6.20
CA ASN A 267 -4.77 -28.53 -5.31
C ASN A 267 -3.35 -28.90 -5.79
N GLY A 268 -2.67 -28.01 -6.50
CA GLY A 268 -1.48 -28.35 -7.23
C GLY A 268 -0.26 -27.48 -6.96
N ILE A 269 0.80 -27.87 -7.63
CA ILE A 269 1.99 -27.08 -7.86
C ILE A 269 1.72 -26.25 -9.11
N GLY A 270 2.09 -24.97 -9.11
CA GLY A 270 1.96 -24.10 -10.27
C GLY A 270 2.75 -24.64 -11.46
N ALA A 271 2.23 -24.44 -12.66
CA ALA A 271 2.79 -25.03 -13.88
C ALA A 271 3.93 -24.19 -14.51
N LEU A 272 4.13 -22.94 -14.05
CA LEU A 272 5.19 -22.06 -14.54
C LEU A 272 6.57 -22.50 -14.03
N SER A 273 7.61 -22.19 -14.78
CA SER A 273 8.98 -22.36 -14.31
C SER A 273 9.32 -21.32 -13.23
N LEU A 274 10.29 -21.64 -12.35
CA LEU A 274 10.79 -20.67 -11.35
C LEU A 274 11.34 -19.40 -12.00
N GLU A 275 11.91 -19.51 -13.20
CA GLU A 275 12.45 -18.39 -13.99
C GLU A 275 11.32 -17.45 -14.48
N ASP A 276 10.20 -18.03 -14.98
CA ASP A 276 9.05 -17.24 -15.43
C ASP A 276 8.42 -16.49 -14.25
N VAL A 277 8.22 -17.18 -13.12
CA VAL A 277 7.67 -16.54 -11.91
C VAL A 277 8.58 -15.44 -11.42
N LYS A 278 9.90 -15.65 -11.39
CA LYS A 278 10.86 -14.60 -11.05
C LYS A 278 10.73 -13.40 -12.00
N THR A 279 10.60 -13.64 -13.29
CA THR A 279 10.42 -12.58 -14.30
C THR A 279 9.14 -11.77 -14.03
N LEU A 280 8.04 -12.43 -13.67
CA LEU A 280 6.80 -11.75 -13.28
C LEU A 280 6.99 -10.88 -12.03
N MET A 281 7.61 -11.45 -10.98
CA MET A 281 7.86 -10.74 -9.71
C MET A 281 8.80 -9.53 -9.90
N ASP A 282 9.85 -9.68 -10.70
CA ASP A 282 10.81 -8.60 -10.95
C ASP A 282 10.20 -7.48 -11.82
N ALA A 283 9.29 -7.83 -12.75
CA ALA A 283 8.61 -6.87 -13.61
C ALA A 283 7.47 -6.11 -12.91
N MET A 284 6.89 -6.68 -11.84
CA MET A 284 5.77 -6.12 -11.10
C MET A 284 5.98 -6.29 -9.58
N PRO A 285 6.94 -5.59 -8.99
CA PRO A 285 7.33 -5.77 -7.58
C PRO A 285 6.24 -5.37 -6.58
N GLN A 286 5.23 -4.60 -7.03
CA GLN A 286 4.07 -4.21 -6.21
C GLN A 286 3.00 -5.31 -6.14
N VAL A 287 3.08 -6.35 -6.98
CA VAL A 287 2.11 -7.44 -7.05
C VAL A 287 2.64 -8.67 -6.31
N VAL A 288 1.83 -9.23 -5.43
CA VAL A 288 2.11 -10.50 -4.76
C VAL A 288 1.68 -11.64 -5.67
N PHE A 289 2.63 -12.46 -6.09
CA PHE A 289 2.35 -13.67 -6.86
C PHE A 289 2.31 -14.88 -5.93
N ASP A 290 1.14 -15.48 -5.75
CA ASP A 290 0.98 -16.73 -5.02
C ASP A 290 1.36 -17.90 -5.92
N PHE A 291 2.51 -18.50 -5.65
CA PHE A 291 3.04 -19.61 -6.42
C PHE A 291 3.60 -20.70 -5.50
N THR A 292 3.16 -21.92 -5.71
CA THR A 292 3.62 -23.11 -5.00
C THR A 292 4.45 -23.97 -5.94
N PHE A 293 5.61 -24.39 -5.50
CA PHE A 293 6.55 -25.17 -6.30
C PHE A 293 7.18 -26.31 -5.50
N ASP A 294 7.74 -27.29 -6.19
CA ASP A 294 8.49 -28.36 -5.56
C ASP A 294 9.94 -27.94 -5.33
N PHE A 295 10.41 -28.14 -4.09
CA PHE A 295 11.81 -27.98 -3.74
C PHE A 295 12.32 -29.27 -3.10
N TYR A 296 12.99 -30.10 -3.87
CA TYR A 296 13.53 -31.41 -3.45
C TYR A 296 12.47 -32.30 -2.75
N GLY A 297 11.26 -32.36 -3.28
CA GLY A 297 10.16 -33.13 -2.73
C GLY A 297 9.36 -32.44 -1.63
N THR A 298 9.70 -31.21 -1.27
CA THR A 298 8.95 -30.38 -0.34
C THR A 298 8.23 -29.28 -1.09
N LYS A 299 6.93 -29.08 -0.82
CA LYS A 299 6.18 -27.96 -1.39
C LYS A 299 6.51 -26.69 -0.64
N LEU A 300 6.95 -25.67 -1.37
CA LEU A 300 7.17 -24.30 -0.88
C LEU A 300 6.25 -23.33 -1.60
N SER A 301 5.90 -22.24 -0.94
CA SER A 301 5.08 -21.17 -1.48
C SER A 301 5.80 -19.83 -1.40
N THR A 302 5.61 -18.97 -2.40
CA THR A 302 6.08 -17.57 -2.35
C THR A 302 5.50 -16.78 -1.18
N ALA A 303 4.41 -17.27 -0.57
CA ALA A 303 3.79 -16.69 0.62
C ALA A 303 4.42 -17.15 1.93
N ASP A 304 5.35 -18.14 1.91
CA ASP A 304 5.94 -18.67 3.13
C ASP A 304 6.80 -17.60 3.84
N GLU A 305 6.45 -17.29 5.08
CA GLU A 305 7.22 -16.37 5.93
C GLU A 305 8.39 -17.07 6.64
N GLU A 306 8.31 -18.39 6.81
CA GLU A 306 9.38 -19.22 7.37
C GLU A 306 9.44 -20.56 6.63
N VAL A 307 10.66 -20.96 6.28
CA VAL A 307 10.95 -22.27 5.69
C VAL A 307 11.93 -23.02 6.58
N HIS A 308 11.59 -24.25 6.93
CA HIS A 308 12.47 -25.11 7.73
C HIS A 308 12.55 -26.51 7.10
N LEU A 309 13.66 -26.80 6.46
CA LEU A 309 13.94 -28.07 5.81
C LEU A 309 14.99 -28.86 6.60
N LYS A 310 14.71 -30.14 6.81
CA LYS A 310 15.57 -31.01 7.60
C LYS A 310 15.85 -32.33 6.87
N ASN A 311 17.13 -32.70 6.80
CA ASN A 311 17.60 -33.93 6.19
C ASN A 311 17.22 -34.08 4.68
N VAL A 312 17.01 -32.96 3.98
CA VAL A 312 16.81 -32.93 2.54
C VAL A 312 18.16 -33.01 1.86
N LYS A 313 18.34 -33.94 0.93
CA LYS A 313 19.60 -34.10 0.21
C LYS A 313 19.74 -33.06 -0.89
N ILE A 314 20.38 -31.96 -0.59
CA ILE A 314 20.62 -30.85 -1.53
C ILE A 314 22.05 -30.93 -2.06
N GLY A 315 23.06 -30.97 -1.15
CA GLY A 315 24.49 -30.95 -1.50
C GLY A 315 24.97 -29.60 -2.03
N ASP A 316 26.25 -29.45 -2.21
CA ASP A 316 26.86 -28.21 -2.72
C ASP A 316 26.41 -27.89 -4.15
N GLU A 317 26.13 -28.92 -4.97
CA GLU A 317 25.57 -28.79 -6.31
C GLU A 317 24.20 -28.13 -6.35
N GLY A 318 23.48 -28.10 -5.22
CA GLY A 318 22.17 -27.48 -5.09
C GLY A 318 22.19 -25.97 -4.81
N GLU A 319 23.38 -25.35 -4.62
CA GLU A 319 23.51 -23.91 -4.32
C GLU A 319 22.69 -23.03 -5.26
N ALA A 320 22.79 -23.25 -6.57
CA ALA A 320 22.08 -22.45 -7.57
C ALA A 320 20.55 -22.57 -7.43
N THR A 321 20.04 -23.75 -7.04
CA THR A 321 18.62 -23.99 -6.80
C THR A 321 18.16 -23.30 -5.52
N VAL A 322 18.97 -23.34 -4.45
CA VAL A 322 18.70 -22.61 -3.19
C VAL A 322 18.59 -21.10 -3.45
N ARG A 323 19.52 -20.53 -4.21
CA ARG A 323 19.51 -19.11 -4.59
C ARG A 323 18.25 -18.73 -5.39
N LYS A 324 17.91 -19.51 -6.43
CA LYS A 324 16.68 -19.30 -7.20
C LYS A 324 15.43 -19.38 -6.32
N THR A 325 15.42 -20.29 -5.36
CA THR A 325 14.32 -20.42 -4.40
C THR A 325 14.21 -19.18 -3.50
N LEU A 326 15.32 -18.69 -2.97
CA LEU A 326 15.35 -17.46 -2.16
C LEU A 326 14.94 -16.23 -2.97
N ASP A 327 15.27 -16.18 -4.25
CA ASP A 327 14.81 -15.11 -5.15
C ASP A 327 13.28 -15.04 -5.27
N LEU A 328 12.58 -16.16 -5.11
CA LEU A 328 11.11 -16.22 -5.12
C LEU A 328 10.49 -15.98 -3.75
N LEU A 329 11.17 -16.35 -2.67
CA LEU A 329 10.67 -16.27 -1.30
C LEU A 329 10.87 -14.87 -0.71
N LYS A 330 10.35 -13.82 -1.35
CA LYS A 330 10.51 -12.41 -0.93
C LYS A 330 9.91 -12.11 0.44
N ASN A 331 8.91 -12.90 0.88
CA ASN A 331 8.25 -12.74 2.17
C ASN A 331 8.91 -13.57 3.27
N CYS A 332 9.85 -14.45 2.93
CA CYS A 332 10.50 -15.35 3.88
C CYS A 332 11.45 -14.56 4.79
N LYS A 333 11.15 -14.57 6.09
CA LYS A 333 11.96 -13.90 7.12
C LYS A 333 13.08 -14.81 7.63
N ARG A 334 12.85 -16.12 7.60
CA ARG A 334 13.78 -17.11 8.12
C ARG A 334 13.76 -18.39 7.26
N PHE A 335 14.92 -18.71 6.69
CA PHE A 335 15.11 -19.87 5.80
C PHE A 335 16.14 -20.83 6.42
N VAL A 336 15.68 -21.98 6.88
CA VAL A 336 16.48 -22.95 7.65
C VAL A 336 16.76 -24.21 6.86
N LEU A 337 18.03 -24.57 6.70
CA LEU A 337 18.50 -25.81 6.11
C LEU A 337 19.27 -26.64 7.15
N GLU A 338 18.63 -27.66 7.74
CA GLU A 338 19.25 -28.57 8.68
C GLU A 338 19.73 -29.86 8.01
N ASN A 339 21.02 -30.17 8.11
CA ASN A 339 21.61 -31.41 7.59
C ASN A 339 21.28 -31.66 6.09
N CYS A 340 21.34 -30.61 5.29
CA CYS A 340 20.99 -30.67 3.85
C CYS A 340 22.20 -30.95 2.95
N GLY A 341 23.39 -31.13 3.52
CA GLY A 341 24.60 -31.54 2.79
C GLY A 341 25.31 -30.40 2.06
N ILE A 342 24.93 -29.15 2.30
CA ILE A 342 25.61 -27.96 1.79
C ILE A 342 26.73 -27.57 2.75
N SER A 343 27.92 -27.24 2.23
CA SER A 343 29.06 -26.80 3.03
C SER A 343 28.79 -25.48 3.75
N ASN A 344 29.43 -25.29 4.90
CA ASN A 344 29.27 -24.08 5.73
C ASN A 344 29.67 -22.82 4.96
N GLU A 345 30.70 -22.89 4.13
CA GLU A 345 31.21 -21.78 3.33
C GLU A 345 30.17 -21.31 2.30
N ILE A 346 29.51 -22.25 1.61
CA ILE A 346 28.43 -21.93 0.65
C ILE A 346 27.24 -21.32 1.40
N MET A 347 26.84 -21.91 2.53
CA MET A 347 25.75 -21.38 3.34
C MET A 347 26.05 -19.97 3.86
N ALA A 348 27.29 -19.70 4.27
CA ALA A 348 27.71 -18.37 4.70
C ALA A 348 27.65 -17.35 3.56
N ASN A 349 28.07 -17.72 2.36
CA ASN A 349 27.96 -16.87 1.16
C ASN A 349 26.49 -16.58 0.82
N ILE A 350 25.62 -17.59 0.84
CA ILE A 350 24.18 -17.41 0.62
C ILE A 350 23.62 -16.48 1.69
N ARG A 351 23.95 -16.65 2.97
CA ARG A 351 23.52 -15.78 4.04
C ARG A 351 23.91 -14.32 3.82
N GLU A 352 25.15 -14.08 3.39
CA GLU A 352 25.63 -12.73 3.12
C GLU A 352 24.90 -12.07 1.96
N ASP A 353 24.70 -12.81 0.85
CA ASP A 353 24.03 -12.30 -0.35
C ASP A 353 22.53 -11.98 -0.12
N TYR A 354 21.88 -12.70 0.80
CA TYR A 354 20.45 -12.51 1.13
C TYR A 354 20.20 -11.86 2.48
N ARG A 355 21.23 -11.30 3.12
CA ARG A 355 21.17 -10.74 4.48
C ARG A 355 20.05 -9.72 4.71
N ASP A 356 19.80 -8.87 3.71
CA ASP A 356 18.78 -7.82 3.77
C ASP A 356 17.36 -8.34 3.47
N GLN A 357 17.23 -9.54 2.91
CA GLN A 357 15.96 -10.12 2.51
C GLN A 357 15.45 -11.15 3.53
N THR A 358 16.31 -12.10 3.91
CA THR A 358 15.92 -13.25 4.74
C THR A 358 17.08 -13.71 5.62
N LYS A 359 16.76 -14.21 6.79
CA LYS A 359 17.73 -14.82 7.69
C LYS A 359 18.00 -16.26 7.27
N VAL A 360 19.12 -16.51 6.62
CA VAL A 360 19.55 -17.86 6.22
C VAL A 360 20.23 -18.53 7.39
N VAL A 361 19.71 -19.69 7.78
CA VAL A 361 20.13 -20.44 8.97
C VAL A 361 20.43 -21.88 8.61
N TRP A 362 21.46 -22.44 9.19
CA TRP A 362 21.78 -23.86 9.03
C TRP A 362 22.35 -24.44 10.33
N ARG A 363 22.51 -25.75 10.36
CA ARG A 363 23.06 -26.45 11.52
C ARG A 363 24.58 -26.61 11.38
N VAL A 364 25.29 -26.20 12.39
CA VAL A 364 26.74 -26.40 12.51
C VAL A 364 27.07 -27.35 13.66
N SER A 365 28.10 -28.17 13.47
CA SER A 365 28.61 -29.08 14.50
C SER A 365 29.80 -28.49 15.18
N TYR A 366 29.88 -28.69 16.48
CA TYR A 366 31.02 -28.31 17.32
C TYR A 366 31.14 -29.28 18.51
N GLY A 367 32.32 -29.57 18.97
CA GLY A 367 32.49 -30.56 20.03
C GLY A 367 31.75 -31.87 19.69
N ARG A 368 30.96 -32.35 20.64
CA ARG A 368 30.04 -33.49 20.48
C ARG A 368 28.61 -33.07 20.14
N GLY A 369 28.39 -31.79 20.01
CA GLY A 369 27.08 -31.20 19.79
C GLY A 369 26.91 -30.54 18.43
N SER A 370 25.77 -29.92 18.28
CA SER A 370 25.47 -29.08 17.11
C SER A 370 24.42 -28.03 17.50
N THR A 371 24.39 -26.92 16.76
CA THR A 371 23.38 -25.88 16.95
C THR A 371 22.98 -25.25 15.60
N LEU A 372 21.90 -24.47 15.58
CA LEU A 372 21.60 -23.60 14.45
C LEU A 372 22.47 -22.34 14.54
N THR A 373 22.83 -21.78 13.38
CA THR A 373 23.70 -20.60 13.31
C THR A 373 23.09 -19.33 13.90
N ASP A 374 21.78 -19.30 14.10
CA ASP A 374 21.05 -18.22 14.76
C ASP A 374 20.79 -18.47 16.27
N ALA A 375 21.47 -19.46 16.85
CA ALA A 375 21.34 -19.71 18.27
C ALA A 375 21.94 -18.57 19.10
N GLU A 376 21.16 -18.03 20.02
CA GLU A 376 21.62 -16.99 20.96
C GLU A 376 22.51 -17.54 22.10
N ILE A 377 22.46 -18.84 22.32
CA ILE A 377 23.11 -19.50 23.47
C ILE A 377 24.04 -20.60 22.99
N ILE A 378 25.31 -20.50 23.32
CA ILE A 378 26.31 -21.53 23.06
C ILE A 378 26.85 -22.00 24.43
N ARG A 379 26.68 -23.28 24.69
CA ARG A 379 27.26 -23.91 25.90
C ARG A 379 27.99 -25.18 25.51
N ALA A 380 29.31 -25.19 25.72
CA ALA A 380 30.19 -26.29 25.34
C ALA A 380 31.34 -26.44 26.38
N VAL A 381 30.98 -26.70 27.63
CA VAL A 381 31.88 -26.86 28.74
C VAL A 381 32.47 -28.28 28.74
N TYR A 382 33.80 -28.44 28.87
CA TYR A 382 34.53 -29.70 28.76
C TYR A 382 34.32 -30.45 27.42
N ASP A 383 34.09 -29.75 26.33
CA ASP A 383 33.67 -30.36 25.06
C ASP A 383 34.49 -29.91 23.84
N LEU A 384 35.06 -28.70 23.89
CA LEU A 384 35.79 -28.14 22.76
C LEU A 384 37.29 -28.45 22.84
N VAL A 385 37.82 -28.63 21.62
CA VAL A 385 39.27 -28.62 21.34
C VAL A 385 39.46 -27.79 20.06
N ASP A 386 40.70 -27.40 19.76
CA ASP A 386 41.01 -26.55 18.60
C ASP A 386 40.45 -27.10 17.26
N ASP A 387 40.47 -28.42 17.10
CA ASP A 387 40.03 -29.06 15.84
C ASP A 387 38.50 -29.13 15.64
N ASN A 388 37.69 -28.92 16.71
CA ASN A 388 36.24 -29.15 16.67
C ASN A 388 35.36 -27.91 16.92
N CYS A 389 35.96 -26.72 17.05
CA CYS A 389 35.26 -25.50 17.42
C CYS A 389 35.05 -24.50 16.26
N HIS A 390 35.74 -24.70 15.13
CA HIS A 390 35.81 -23.72 14.03
C HIS A 390 34.46 -23.30 13.51
N ASN A 391 33.50 -24.22 13.41
CA ASN A 391 32.16 -23.94 12.88
C ASN A 391 31.33 -22.96 13.72
N LEU A 392 31.73 -22.73 14.97
CA LEU A 392 31.08 -21.71 15.80
C LEU A 392 31.23 -20.29 15.26
N VAL A 393 32.20 -20.05 14.35
CA VAL A 393 32.37 -18.77 13.67
C VAL A 393 31.10 -18.30 12.93
N TYR A 394 30.23 -19.24 12.54
CA TYR A 394 28.98 -18.95 11.83
C TYR A 394 27.81 -18.56 12.75
N CYS A 395 27.97 -18.67 14.08
CA CYS A 395 26.95 -18.36 15.09
C CYS A 395 26.95 -16.86 15.42
N GLU A 396 26.61 -16.01 14.46
CA GLU A 396 26.70 -14.54 14.58
C GLU A 396 25.75 -13.96 15.66
N ASP A 397 24.63 -14.65 15.91
CA ASP A 397 23.59 -14.21 16.84
C ASP A 397 23.85 -14.63 18.29
N ALA A 398 24.90 -15.38 18.56
CA ALA A 398 25.24 -15.82 19.92
C ALA A 398 25.49 -14.61 20.82
N ARG A 399 24.69 -14.52 21.89
CA ARG A 399 24.79 -13.49 22.95
C ARG A 399 25.42 -14.04 24.22
N PHE A 400 25.17 -15.30 24.48
CA PHE A 400 25.62 -16.00 25.69
C PHE A 400 26.52 -17.17 25.31
N MET A 401 27.73 -17.17 25.81
CA MET A 401 28.68 -18.23 25.54
C MET A 401 29.36 -18.72 26.83
N ASP A 402 29.23 -20.01 27.11
CA ASP A 402 30.01 -20.70 28.15
C ASP A 402 30.81 -21.84 27.53
N ILE A 403 32.09 -21.60 27.39
CA ILE A 403 33.09 -22.56 26.91
C ILE A 403 34.21 -22.78 27.96
N GLY A 404 33.88 -22.59 29.21
CA GLY A 404 34.83 -22.81 30.31
C GLY A 404 35.29 -24.25 30.41
N HIS A 405 36.44 -24.45 31.09
CA HIS A 405 37.02 -25.76 31.40
C HIS A 405 37.36 -26.66 30.20
N ASN A 406 37.59 -26.07 29.03
CA ASN A 406 38.07 -26.80 27.85
C ASN A 406 39.58 -26.86 27.85
N GLU A 407 40.13 -27.90 28.47
CA GLU A 407 41.58 -28.04 28.76
C GLU A 407 42.46 -28.14 27.49
N TRP A 408 41.87 -28.37 26.31
CA TRP A 408 42.56 -28.52 25.03
C TRP A 408 42.12 -27.47 24.00
N LEU A 409 41.60 -26.33 24.47
CA LEU A 409 41.18 -25.20 23.64
C LEU A 409 42.19 -24.06 23.81
N ASP A 410 43.19 -24.04 22.94
CA ASP A 410 44.27 -23.04 22.96
C ASP A 410 43.91 -21.74 22.26
N ALA A 411 42.99 -21.82 21.29
CA ALA A 411 42.56 -20.71 20.43
C ALA A 411 41.03 -20.60 20.37
N CYS A 412 40.51 -19.37 20.26
CA CYS A 412 39.09 -19.08 20.12
C CYS A 412 38.81 -18.16 18.92
N ASP A 413 39.49 -18.39 17.79
CA ASP A 413 39.39 -17.57 16.57
C ASP A 413 37.96 -17.46 16.03
N PHE A 414 37.13 -18.48 16.25
CA PHE A 414 35.71 -18.49 15.90
C PHE A 414 34.92 -17.35 16.55
N VAL A 415 35.36 -16.82 17.70
CA VAL A 415 34.71 -15.67 18.36
C VAL A 415 34.69 -14.43 17.45
N SER A 416 35.66 -14.32 16.55
CA SER A 416 35.71 -13.19 15.59
C SER A 416 34.44 -13.02 14.73
N GLY A 417 33.68 -14.11 14.49
CA GLY A 417 32.41 -14.11 13.80
C GLY A 417 31.18 -13.82 14.70
N MET A 418 31.36 -13.91 16.02
CA MET A 418 30.26 -13.84 17.00
C MET A 418 30.07 -12.42 17.54
N LYS A 419 29.66 -11.50 16.68
CA LYS A 419 29.60 -10.05 16.98
C LYS A 419 28.52 -9.64 17.98
N SER A 420 27.55 -10.52 18.26
CA SER A 420 26.43 -10.28 19.18
C SER A 420 26.73 -10.63 20.63
N LEU A 421 27.93 -11.19 20.96
CA LEU A 421 28.29 -11.65 22.30
C LEU A 421 28.18 -10.53 23.35
N GLU A 422 27.47 -10.86 24.43
CA GLU A 422 27.26 -10.00 25.60
C GLU A 422 27.85 -10.62 26.88
N TYR A 423 27.69 -11.93 27.07
CA TYR A 423 28.11 -12.66 28.29
C TYR A 423 28.95 -13.86 27.91
N VAL A 424 30.18 -13.85 28.32
CA VAL A 424 31.16 -14.88 27.92
C VAL A 424 31.92 -15.44 29.12
N ILE A 425 31.97 -16.76 29.20
CA ILE A 425 32.80 -17.52 30.14
C ILE A 425 33.76 -18.39 29.35
N ILE A 426 35.08 -18.16 29.54
CA ILE A 426 36.19 -18.94 28.99
C ILE A 426 37.10 -19.49 30.07
N SER A 427 36.71 -19.36 31.32
CA SER A 427 37.53 -19.67 32.49
C SER A 427 38.06 -21.09 32.50
N GLY A 428 39.32 -21.26 32.84
CA GLY A 428 39.98 -22.56 32.94
C GLY A 428 40.32 -23.21 31.60
N ALA A 429 40.24 -22.46 30.48
CA ALA A 429 40.75 -22.89 29.19
C ALA A 429 42.14 -22.28 28.94
N PRO A 430 43.08 -22.99 28.29
CA PRO A 430 44.44 -22.51 28.03
C PRO A 430 44.51 -21.52 26.86
N ILE A 431 43.47 -20.72 26.64
CA ILE A 431 43.40 -19.70 25.59
C ILE A 431 44.57 -18.72 25.74
N LYS A 432 45.21 -18.42 24.61
CA LYS A 432 46.45 -17.65 24.57
C LYS A 432 46.24 -16.19 24.12
N ASP A 433 45.18 -15.93 23.40
CA ASP A 433 44.93 -14.61 22.77
C ASP A 433 43.47 -14.20 22.87
N LEU A 434 43.23 -12.93 23.23
CA LEU A 434 41.94 -12.29 23.25
C LEU A 434 41.65 -11.48 21.99
N THR A 435 42.52 -11.49 20.96
CA THR A 435 42.34 -10.76 19.72
C THR A 435 40.98 -11.06 19.03
N PRO A 436 40.44 -12.29 19.05
CA PRO A 436 39.10 -12.58 18.49
C PRO A 436 37.97 -11.76 19.12
N PHE A 437 38.14 -11.30 20.38
CA PHE A 437 37.12 -10.49 21.07
C PHE A 437 37.09 -9.01 20.65
N GLN A 438 38.10 -8.50 19.94
CA GLN A 438 38.17 -7.08 19.54
C GLN A 438 36.94 -6.59 18.77
N ASN A 439 36.20 -7.50 18.13
CA ASN A 439 34.99 -7.21 17.38
C ASN A 439 33.70 -7.35 18.20
N CYS A 440 33.77 -7.83 19.45
CA CYS A 440 32.62 -8.04 20.34
C CYS A 440 32.21 -6.73 21.03
N LYS A 441 31.64 -5.79 20.22
CA LYS A 441 31.26 -4.45 20.71
C LYS A 441 30.13 -4.45 21.74
N ASN A 442 29.38 -5.56 21.82
CA ASN A 442 28.26 -5.75 22.74
C ASN A 442 28.69 -6.45 24.05
N LEU A 443 29.93 -6.89 24.17
CA LEU A 443 30.43 -7.64 25.32
C LEU A 443 30.32 -6.81 26.61
N ARG A 444 29.56 -7.32 27.57
CA ARG A 444 29.29 -6.72 28.89
C ARG A 444 30.01 -7.47 30.02
N VAL A 445 30.13 -8.78 29.91
CA VAL A 445 30.74 -9.63 30.90
C VAL A 445 31.72 -10.58 30.24
N LEU A 446 32.96 -10.58 30.71
CA LEU A 446 33.96 -11.58 30.34
C LEU A 446 34.56 -12.22 31.60
N GLU A 447 34.36 -13.54 31.73
CA GLU A 447 35.00 -14.36 32.76
C GLU A 447 36.11 -15.22 32.13
N ALA A 448 37.36 -14.81 32.32
CA ALA A 448 38.57 -15.43 31.79
C ALA A 448 39.54 -15.85 32.92
N ALA A 449 38.98 -16.19 34.08
CA ALA A 449 39.81 -16.62 35.23
C ALA A 449 40.49 -17.96 34.93
N PHE A 450 41.74 -18.12 35.40
CA PHE A 450 42.59 -19.30 35.15
C PHE A 450 42.94 -19.53 33.66
N CYS A 451 42.82 -18.51 32.81
CA CYS A 451 43.40 -18.55 31.48
C CYS A 451 44.86 -18.09 31.55
N GLU A 452 45.73 -18.97 32.04
CA GLU A 452 47.11 -18.62 32.44
C GLU A 452 48.00 -18.17 31.28
N TYR A 453 47.61 -18.42 30.05
CA TYR A 453 48.41 -18.06 28.86
C TYR A 453 48.04 -16.71 28.27
N ILE A 454 47.11 -15.96 28.88
CA ILE A 454 46.74 -14.61 28.43
C ILE A 454 47.69 -13.58 29.07
N TYR A 455 48.41 -12.83 28.24
CA TYR A 455 49.43 -11.85 28.64
C TYR A 455 49.01 -10.39 28.39
N SER A 456 47.96 -10.14 27.58
CA SER A 456 47.56 -8.81 27.20
C SER A 456 46.05 -8.64 27.22
N ALA A 457 45.60 -7.48 27.72
CA ALA A 457 44.21 -7.02 27.65
C ALA A 457 43.94 -6.12 26.43
N GLU A 458 44.96 -5.87 25.57
CA GLU A 458 44.86 -4.91 24.44
C GLU A 458 43.63 -5.10 23.54
N PRO A 459 43.24 -6.35 23.18
CA PRO A 459 42.03 -6.54 22.33
C PRO A 459 40.74 -6.05 23.00
N LEU A 460 40.66 -6.07 24.33
CA LEU A 460 39.48 -5.67 25.09
C LEU A 460 39.23 -4.15 25.05
N ARG A 461 40.24 -3.34 24.71
CA ARG A 461 40.09 -1.89 24.48
C ARG A 461 38.88 -1.56 23.57
N HIS A 462 38.57 -2.42 22.64
CA HIS A 462 37.52 -2.26 21.69
C HIS A 462 36.13 -2.69 22.18
N CYS A 463 36.04 -3.35 23.34
CA CYS A 463 34.80 -3.83 23.95
C CYS A 463 34.18 -2.73 24.83
N THR A 464 33.68 -1.67 24.17
CA THR A 464 33.29 -0.42 24.86
C THR A 464 32.10 -0.53 25.81
N LYS A 465 31.38 -1.66 25.79
CA LYS A 465 30.26 -1.97 26.71
C LYS A 465 30.68 -2.89 27.85
N LEU A 466 31.96 -3.23 27.96
CA LEU A 466 32.44 -4.15 28.99
C LEU A 466 32.32 -3.50 30.37
N GLU A 467 31.54 -4.15 31.26
CA GLU A 467 31.22 -3.71 32.62
C GLU A 467 31.87 -4.62 33.69
N TRP A 468 31.94 -5.91 33.41
CA TRP A 468 32.43 -6.92 34.33
C TRP A 468 33.54 -7.73 33.67
N LEU A 469 34.74 -7.68 34.25
CA LEU A 469 35.93 -8.36 33.74
C LEU A 469 36.61 -9.17 34.81
N ASN A 470 36.75 -10.48 34.58
CA ASN A 470 37.57 -11.35 35.46
C ASN A 470 38.74 -11.94 34.66
N ILE A 471 39.92 -11.44 34.95
CA ILE A 471 41.22 -11.87 34.42
C ILE A 471 42.11 -12.43 35.52
N SER A 472 41.50 -12.96 36.59
CA SER A 472 42.23 -13.55 37.69
C SER A 472 43.02 -14.77 37.21
N TYR A 473 44.24 -14.93 37.76
CA TYR A 473 45.16 -16.01 37.38
C TYR A 473 45.58 -16.01 35.91
N THR A 474 45.49 -14.85 35.23
CA THR A 474 46.16 -14.62 33.95
C THR A 474 47.55 -14.04 34.14
N HIS A 475 48.30 -13.80 33.06
CA HIS A 475 49.58 -13.10 33.07
C HIS A 475 49.50 -11.62 32.69
N ILE A 476 48.30 -11.04 32.69
CA ILE A 476 48.11 -9.61 32.42
C ILE A 476 48.66 -8.78 33.56
N THR A 477 49.56 -7.85 33.25
CA THR A 477 50.20 -6.95 34.21
C THR A 477 49.97 -5.47 33.90
N ASP A 478 49.62 -5.14 32.64
CA ASP A 478 49.29 -3.82 32.16
C ASP A 478 47.75 -3.70 31.98
N LEU A 479 47.14 -2.74 32.68
CA LEU A 479 45.71 -2.45 32.63
C LEU A 479 45.39 -1.23 31.80
N SER A 480 46.39 -0.56 31.19
CA SER A 480 46.18 0.64 30.37
C SER A 480 45.19 0.44 29.18
N PRO A 481 45.08 -0.77 28.58
CA PRO A 481 44.05 -1.02 27.58
C PRO A 481 42.60 -0.87 28.08
N LEU A 482 42.39 -0.92 29.40
CA LEU A 482 41.08 -0.87 30.05
C LEU A 482 40.71 0.55 30.52
N ASP A 483 41.60 1.53 30.33
CA ASP A 483 41.45 2.90 30.86
C ASP A 483 40.18 3.60 30.43
N ASP A 484 39.76 3.42 29.16
CA ASP A 484 38.58 4.04 28.60
C ASP A 484 37.29 3.25 28.80
N LEU A 485 37.34 2.04 29.40
CA LEU A 485 36.17 1.20 29.62
C LEU A 485 35.42 1.59 30.89
N ASN A 486 34.12 1.47 30.91
CA ASN A 486 33.25 1.76 32.05
C ASN A 486 33.08 0.53 32.94
N LEU A 487 34.17 -0.01 33.48
CA LEU A 487 34.13 -1.19 34.33
C LEU A 487 33.44 -0.90 35.66
N VAL A 488 32.49 -1.78 36.01
CA VAL A 488 31.84 -1.85 37.33
C VAL A 488 32.60 -2.75 38.27
N ASN A 489 33.15 -3.85 37.74
CA ASN A 489 33.93 -4.82 38.53
C ASN A 489 35.13 -5.35 37.72
N LEU A 490 36.29 -5.32 38.31
CA LEU A 490 37.52 -5.93 37.82
C LEU A 490 38.08 -6.92 38.86
N CYS A 491 38.10 -8.19 38.50
CA CYS A 491 38.90 -9.21 39.23
C CYS A 491 40.17 -9.53 38.46
N ALA A 492 41.32 -9.10 38.96
CA ALA A 492 42.67 -9.42 38.46
C ALA A 492 43.48 -10.08 39.56
N MET A 493 42.87 -11.09 40.21
CA MET A 493 43.39 -11.70 41.43
C MET A 493 44.49 -12.71 41.14
N TYR A 494 45.46 -12.74 42.03
CA TYR A 494 46.40 -13.80 42.14
C TYR A 494 46.78 -14.02 43.65
N TYR A 495 47.17 -15.21 44.00
CA TYR A 495 47.56 -15.52 45.40
C TYR A 495 48.95 -16.14 45.44
N PRO A 496 49.81 -15.81 46.48
CA PRO A 496 49.53 -14.91 47.59
C PRO A 496 49.73 -13.41 47.26
N LYS A 497 50.23 -13.05 46.08
CA LYS A 497 50.56 -11.68 45.70
C LYS A 497 50.17 -11.44 44.27
N SER A 498 49.47 -10.32 43.99
CA SER A 498 49.07 -9.90 42.64
C SER A 498 50.27 -9.95 41.67
N ARG A 499 49.97 -10.32 40.41
CA ARG A 499 50.87 -10.17 39.26
C ARG A 499 50.90 -8.75 38.72
N VAL A 500 49.81 -7.99 38.89
CA VAL A 500 49.75 -6.57 38.51
C VAL A 500 50.68 -5.78 39.45
N PRO A 501 51.64 -5.00 38.94
CA PRO A 501 52.56 -4.18 39.78
C PRO A 501 51.77 -3.21 40.67
N GLN A 502 52.30 -2.93 41.88
CA GLN A 502 51.61 -2.05 42.83
C GLN A 502 51.36 -0.65 42.26
N GLU A 503 52.30 -0.10 41.51
CA GLU A 503 52.17 1.19 40.86
C GLU A 503 50.97 1.20 39.89
N GLU A 504 50.78 0.14 39.10
CA GLU A 504 49.68 -0.01 38.18
C GLU A 504 48.32 -0.25 38.91
N GLN A 505 48.33 -0.98 40.01
CA GLN A 505 47.15 -1.12 40.87
C GLN A 505 46.69 0.23 41.41
N ASP A 506 47.63 1.06 41.90
CA ASP A 506 47.34 2.37 42.49
C ASP A 506 46.87 3.36 41.37
N ARG A 507 47.52 3.34 40.20
CA ARG A 507 47.12 4.11 39.02
C ARG A 507 45.70 3.77 38.63
N PHE A 508 45.39 2.49 38.44
CA PHE A 508 44.08 2.05 37.93
C PHE A 508 42.96 2.31 38.93
N ARG A 509 43.21 2.11 40.27
CA ARG A 509 42.24 2.50 41.30
C ARG A 509 41.96 4.01 41.33
N ALA A 510 42.99 4.83 41.14
CA ALA A 510 42.83 6.27 41.09
C ALA A 510 42.02 6.69 39.85
N LEU A 511 42.22 5.99 38.73
CA LEU A 511 41.48 6.25 37.46
C LEU A 511 40.01 5.78 37.52
N LYS A 512 39.74 4.68 38.25
CA LYS A 512 38.41 4.04 38.32
C LYS A 512 37.90 3.96 39.76
N PRO A 513 37.62 5.10 40.45
CA PRO A 513 37.27 5.12 41.88
C PRO A 513 35.96 4.39 42.19
N ASP A 514 35.03 4.32 41.20
CA ASP A 514 33.73 3.67 41.36
C ASP A 514 33.74 2.18 40.95
N CYS A 515 34.84 1.68 40.42
CA CYS A 515 34.99 0.27 40.05
C CYS A 515 35.37 -0.58 41.27
N GLN A 516 34.67 -1.68 41.48
CA GLN A 516 35.10 -2.69 42.46
C GLN A 516 36.31 -3.45 41.91
N ILE A 517 37.49 -3.31 42.56
CA ILE A 517 38.73 -3.87 42.04
C ILE A 517 39.38 -4.82 43.05
N ASN A 518 39.65 -6.06 42.62
CA ASN A 518 40.23 -7.12 43.43
C ASN A 518 41.52 -7.65 42.79
N PHE A 519 42.67 -7.44 43.44
CA PHE A 519 43.99 -7.84 42.94
C PHE A 519 44.60 -9.03 43.68
N VAL A 520 44.15 -9.34 44.89
CA VAL A 520 44.72 -10.43 45.70
C VAL A 520 43.61 -11.33 46.24
N GLY A 521 43.73 -12.62 46.04
CA GLY A 521 42.77 -13.60 46.54
C GLY A 521 42.94 -14.96 45.88
N SER A 522 42.45 -16.00 46.54
CA SER A 522 42.53 -17.39 46.11
C SER A 522 41.21 -17.90 45.47
N GLN A 523 40.12 -17.12 45.57
CA GLN A 523 38.79 -17.54 45.12
C GLN A 523 38.19 -16.50 44.17
N PRO A 524 38.57 -16.54 42.87
CA PRO A 524 38.18 -15.52 41.92
C PRO A 524 36.70 -15.59 41.48
N TYR A 525 35.95 -16.59 41.93
CA TYR A 525 34.51 -16.76 41.59
C TYR A 525 33.58 -16.46 42.78
N GLY A 526 34.12 -16.17 43.97
CA GLY A 526 33.36 -15.96 45.21
C GLY A 526 32.62 -14.62 45.27
N ASN A 527 32.52 -14.09 46.51
CA ASN A 527 31.80 -12.85 46.85
C ASN A 527 32.31 -11.57 46.18
N VAL A 528 33.35 -11.64 45.41
CA VAL A 528 33.90 -10.51 44.63
C VAL A 528 33.54 -10.57 43.15
N TRP A 529 32.87 -11.64 42.70
CA TRP A 529 32.58 -11.84 41.28
C TRP A 529 31.15 -12.35 41.01
N ARG A 530 30.80 -13.55 41.54
CA ARG A 530 29.49 -14.18 41.26
C ARG A 530 28.45 -13.91 42.33
N TYR A 531 28.93 -13.48 43.52
CA TYR A 531 28.07 -13.17 44.65
C TYR A 531 28.33 -11.73 45.13
N ASP A 532 27.31 -11.13 45.70
CA ASP A 532 27.40 -9.85 46.37
C ASP A 532 27.91 -10.03 47.84
N GLU A 533 27.96 -8.93 48.59
CA GLU A 533 28.37 -8.91 49.99
C GLU A 533 27.42 -9.69 50.93
N ASN A 534 26.18 -9.93 50.50
CA ASN A 534 25.16 -10.68 51.23
C ASN A 534 25.19 -12.17 50.89
N GLY A 535 26.01 -12.58 49.92
CA GLY A 535 26.10 -13.95 49.44
C GLY A 535 25.03 -14.30 48.39
N GLU A 536 24.30 -13.30 47.86
CA GLU A 536 23.34 -13.46 46.79
C GLU A 536 24.02 -13.35 45.41
N TYR A 537 23.45 -13.98 44.39
CA TYR A 537 24.00 -13.89 43.04
C TYR A 537 23.92 -12.46 42.52
N VAL A 538 25.03 -11.94 41.98
CA VAL A 538 25.00 -10.67 41.25
C VAL A 538 24.07 -10.76 40.00
N PRO A 539 23.47 -9.66 39.56
CA PRO A 539 22.42 -9.69 38.50
C PRO A 539 22.83 -10.41 37.22
N TRP A 540 24.05 -10.18 36.71
CA TRP A 540 24.50 -10.83 35.49
C TRP A 540 24.67 -12.34 35.67
N TYR A 541 25.15 -12.79 36.84
CA TYR A 541 25.35 -14.21 37.11
C TYR A 541 24.03 -14.93 37.35
N HIS A 542 23.08 -14.26 37.97
CA HIS A 542 21.70 -14.76 38.06
C HIS A 542 21.11 -15.00 36.68
N LEU A 543 21.25 -14.02 35.77
CA LEU A 543 20.77 -14.12 34.37
C LEU A 543 21.40 -15.34 33.66
N ILE A 544 22.72 -15.49 33.68
CA ILE A 544 23.37 -16.57 32.94
C ILE A 544 23.11 -17.95 33.55
N ARG A 545 22.86 -18.04 34.87
CA ARG A 545 22.43 -19.30 35.48
C ARG A 545 21.12 -19.79 34.91
N ASP A 546 20.17 -18.89 34.73
CA ASP A 546 18.88 -19.18 34.09
C ASP A 546 19.08 -19.53 32.61
N VAL A 547 19.84 -18.73 31.86
CA VAL A 547 20.10 -18.91 30.41
C VAL A 547 20.80 -20.25 30.15
N PHE A 548 21.87 -20.55 30.88
CA PHE A 548 22.63 -21.82 30.73
C PHE A 548 22.01 -22.98 31.50
N ARG A 549 20.98 -22.74 32.31
CA ARG A 549 20.30 -23.76 33.14
C ARG A 549 21.24 -24.53 34.03
N TYR A 550 22.12 -23.81 34.74
CA TYR A 550 23.10 -24.44 35.63
C TYR A 550 22.48 -25.29 36.75
N GLU A 551 21.23 -25.07 37.11
CA GLU A 551 20.51 -25.87 38.11
C GLU A 551 20.12 -27.25 37.56
N ILE A 552 19.78 -27.31 36.26
CA ILE A 552 19.35 -28.56 35.60
C ILE A 552 20.58 -29.27 35.01
N PHE A 553 21.50 -28.49 34.45
CA PHE A 553 22.72 -28.99 33.83
C PHE A 553 23.96 -28.39 34.56
N PRO A 554 24.33 -28.89 35.73
CA PRO A 554 25.54 -28.40 36.41
C PRO A 554 26.75 -28.55 35.49
N ALA A 555 27.76 -27.71 35.69
CA ALA A 555 29.02 -27.74 34.93
C ALA A 555 29.84 -28.99 35.28
N THR A 556 29.27 -30.15 35.06
CA THR A 556 29.94 -31.45 35.15
C THR A 556 30.17 -32.00 33.76
N PRO A 557 31.21 -32.78 33.49
CA PRO A 557 31.40 -33.40 32.19
C PRO A 557 30.13 -34.05 31.72
N ASN A 558 29.68 -33.72 30.49
CA ASN A 558 28.41 -34.22 29.89
C ASN A 558 28.47 -35.73 29.60
N HIS A 559 28.70 -36.55 30.62
CA HIS A 559 28.55 -38.02 30.51
C HIS A 559 27.13 -38.48 30.82
N VAL A 560 26.27 -37.59 31.33
CA VAL A 560 24.91 -37.95 31.82
C VAL A 560 23.96 -38.36 30.68
N GLY A 561 24.08 -37.75 29.49
CA GLY A 561 23.18 -38.07 28.35
C GLY A 561 23.38 -39.45 27.70
N TRP A 562 24.47 -40.13 28.00
CA TRP A 562 24.82 -41.43 27.40
C TRP A 562 24.18 -42.62 28.12
N TYR A 563 23.69 -42.41 29.34
CA TYR A 563 23.14 -43.45 30.22
C TYR A 563 21.66 -43.30 30.51
N LEU A 564 20.99 -42.28 29.92
CA LEU A 564 19.58 -42.09 30.08
C LEU A 564 18.80 -43.11 29.23
N SER A 565 17.79 -43.73 29.82
CA SER A 565 16.79 -44.50 29.10
C SER A 565 16.02 -43.62 28.12
N GLU A 566 15.37 -44.20 27.13
CA GLU A 566 14.54 -43.43 26.17
C GLU A 566 13.41 -42.66 26.87
N GLU A 567 12.88 -43.18 27.99
CA GLU A 567 11.89 -42.48 28.81
C GLU A 567 12.47 -41.27 29.53
N GLU A 568 13.70 -41.39 30.04
CA GLU A 568 14.44 -40.29 30.69
C GLU A 568 14.85 -39.22 29.67
N LYS A 569 15.20 -39.61 28.43
CA LYS A 569 15.46 -38.68 27.34
C LYS A 569 14.19 -37.92 26.92
N ALA A 570 13.05 -38.61 26.91
CA ALA A 570 11.74 -37.98 26.61
C ALA A 570 11.36 -36.97 27.71
N MET A 571 11.50 -37.34 29.01
CA MET A 571 11.29 -36.42 30.11
C MET A 571 12.26 -35.22 30.09
N ALA A 572 13.54 -35.45 29.78
CA ALA A 572 14.51 -34.39 29.66
C ALA A 572 14.14 -33.44 28.50
N ALA A 573 13.64 -33.95 27.38
CA ALA A 573 13.17 -33.15 26.25
C ALA A 573 11.93 -32.32 26.61
N GLU A 574 10.97 -32.87 27.38
CA GLU A 574 9.79 -32.11 27.83
C GLU A 574 10.17 -30.99 28.81
N VAL A 575 11.08 -31.30 29.77
CA VAL A 575 11.59 -30.28 30.69
C VAL A 575 12.40 -29.23 29.93
N GLN A 576 13.11 -29.62 28.89
CA GLN A 576 13.86 -28.72 28.01
C GLN A 576 12.94 -27.80 27.23
N ALA A 577 11.86 -28.32 26.64
CA ALA A 577 10.90 -27.53 25.91
C ALA A 577 10.17 -26.51 26.81
N ALA A 578 9.75 -26.94 28.00
CA ALA A 578 9.07 -26.06 28.95
C ALA A 578 9.99 -24.92 29.47
N ALA A 579 11.30 -25.23 29.65
CA ALA A 579 12.26 -24.24 30.10
C ALA A 579 12.70 -23.29 28.93
N GLU A 580 12.70 -23.73 27.68
CA GLU A 580 12.90 -22.89 26.48
C GLU A 580 11.77 -21.87 26.31
N GLU A 581 10.54 -22.30 26.56
CA GLU A 581 9.38 -21.40 26.56
C GLU A 581 9.45 -20.37 27.70
N ALA A 582 9.88 -20.79 28.87
CA ALA A 582 10.05 -19.91 30.04
C ALA A 582 11.21 -18.91 29.85
N ALA A 583 12.33 -19.34 29.25
CA ALA A 583 13.47 -18.48 28.94
C ALA A 583 13.14 -17.47 27.85
N ALA A 584 12.43 -17.86 26.79
CA ALA A 584 11.96 -16.96 25.74
C ALA A 584 11.02 -15.88 26.29
N LYS A 585 10.12 -16.25 27.23
CA LYS A 585 9.25 -15.28 27.93
C LYS A 585 10.02 -14.30 28.82
N ARG A 586 11.12 -14.74 29.46
CA ARG A 586 11.96 -13.87 30.29
C ARG A 586 12.87 -12.96 29.45
N LEU A 587 13.42 -13.45 28.35
CA LEU A 587 14.20 -12.64 27.41
C LEU A 587 13.35 -11.52 26.79
N THR A 588 12.12 -11.82 26.41
CA THR A 588 11.16 -10.80 25.90
C THR A 588 10.81 -9.78 26.97
N ALA A 589 10.74 -10.18 28.25
CA ALA A 589 10.49 -9.26 29.36
C ALA A 589 11.72 -8.40 29.72
N ALA A 590 12.94 -8.93 29.55
CA ALA A 590 14.19 -8.20 29.82
C ALA A 590 14.58 -7.21 28.68
N VAL A 591 14.04 -7.39 27.48
CA VAL A 591 14.27 -6.52 26.30
C VAL A 591 13.19 -5.42 26.19
N ALA A 592 12.09 -5.49 26.97
CA ALA A 592 11.10 -4.42 27.03
C ALA A 592 11.73 -3.13 27.60
N PRO A 593 11.55 -1.95 26.94
CA PRO A 593 12.06 -0.68 27.47
C PRO A 593 11.47 -0.42 28.85
N GLN A 594 12.30 -0.13 29.84
CA GLN A 594 11.83 0.41 31.12
C GLN A 594 11.23 1.79 30.86
N GLU A 595 9.90 1.89 30.86
CA GLU A 595 9.23 3.17 30.99
C GLU A 595 9.60 3.76 32.35
N THR A 596 10.31 4.88 32.33
CA THR A 596 10.59 5.69 33.51
C THR A 596 9.29 6.34 33.99
N GLY A 597 8.60 5.66 34.87
CA GLY A 597 7.45 6.19 35.60
C GLY A 597 7.92 6.87 36.89
N THR A 598 7.98 8.19 36.88
CA THR A 598 8.04 8.99 38.10
C THR A 598 6.69 8.97 38.80
N GLY A 599 6.66 8.56 40.06
CA GLY A 599 5.45 8.65 40.89
C GLY A 599 5.68 8.07 42.30
N GLU A 600 6.11 8.94 43.21
CA GLU A 600 6.08 8.69 44.64
C GLU A 600 4.69 8.27 45.14
N THR A 601 4.60 7.21 45.90
CA THR A 601 3.71 7.14 47.08
C THR A 601 4.22 6.01 48.00
N VAL A 602 4.53 6.41 49.21
CA VAL A 602 4.82 5.56 50.37
C VAL A 602 3.50 4.94 50.85
N PRO A 603 3.46 3.71 51.28
CA PRO A 603 2.56 3.27 52.32
C PRO A 603 3.30 2.62 53.51
N GLU A 604 2.71 2.95 54.64
CA GLU A 604 2.99 2.62 56.00
C GLU A 604 3.32 1.13 56.32
N GLU A 605 4.12 1.00 57.35
CA GLU A 605 4.37 -0.22 58.13
C GLU A 605 3.08 -0.86 58.65
N THR A 606 2.99 -2.16 58.58
CA THR A 606 2.26 -2.97 59.59
C THR A 606 3.09 -4.22 59.90
N THR A 607 3.52 -4.23 61.15
CA THR A 607 4.12 -5.34 61.87
C THR A 607 3.13 -6.48 62.11
N SER A 608 3.54 -7.73 61.93
CA SER A 608 3.22 -8.86 62.86
C SER A 608 3.93 -10.14 62.39
N GLU A 609 4.83 -10.56 63.21
CA GLU A 609 4.81 -11.75 64.07
C GLU A 609 5.20 -13.08 63.40
N THR A 610 6.34 -13.51 63.89
CA THR A 610 6.99 -14.78 64.05
C THR A 610 6.04 -15.97 64.27
N THR A 611 6.29 -17.07 63.58
CA THR A 611 6.29 -18.42 64.23
C THR A 611 7.23 -19.35 63.48
N ALA A 612 8.19 -19.82 64.17
CA ALA A 612 9.02 -20.96 63.85
C ALA A 612 8.22 -22.24 64.10
N VAL A 613 8.50 -23.31 63.35
CA VAL A 613 8.65 -24.69 63.82
C VAL A 613 9.17 -25.58 62.68
N GLU A 614 10.29 -26.29 62.98
CA GLU A 614 10.94 -27.48 62.44
C GLU A 614 11.35 -27.52 60.96
#